data_580e7b5c51ac3fcd4a40975144135ded
#
_entry.id   580e7b5c51ac3fcd4a40975144135ded
#
_cell.length_a   1.000
_cell.length_b   1.000
_cell.length_c   1.000
_cell.angle_alpha   90.00
_cell.angle_beta   90.00
_cell.angle_gamma   90.00
#
_symmetry.space_group_name_H-M   'P 1'
#
loop_
_entity.id
_entity.type
_entity.pdbx_description
1 polymer ?
#
loop_
_entity_poly.entity_id
_entity_poly.type
_entity_poly.pdbx_seq_one_letter_code
_entity_poly.pdbx_strand_id
1 'polypeptide(L)'
;MDGEEYIPRYEYERLESEYRRLMRKYEETEAYKDDLEKLVSKSRSPPLDCGFVVEKMGDSAIVNINGALKALPYGTLTAIEIEELNAGKFVFIGHIPDKNSPSGFTIGITKVYDRKVDLEVGEIEELRKDDDGWVGEISTGKGRSRIYKRLREEEKEKLKEGMKVGLLPGTFDIMRSYKTKDFAHYELTKSPGVSFNDIGGLKSLKQELINSIILPMLNPDDYAKYGERSRRILMYGPPGCGKTMCAKALASALPNCEFVKIGAGELFSMWLGESERNVRMIFKTANDKLEDKENDYGVIFFDEIDALAQERGMFTGSSGAPERVTGQLLDILDGFYALHPHLTVIGATNRLHLIDSAFRARFDKILEVPKADKDAALSIAPIYAHKVPIDRHLIKEKGGEVEAGAYLANAIVEYMYEDKYVETEIGRIRREDTVTGRFIAQVFSYARDKALEERTLLTLKRGKINDDALRAMWDTERMAEILDAERKMDELQKRYKHIEDIGVNMELLKSGFDKFVQRRAEEMIVSGYEVTPEEDTGMHY
;
A
#
# COMPACT_ATOMS: atom_id res chain seq x y z
N MET A 1 38.55 -29.81 -45.40
CA MET A 1 37.29 -30.43 -44.93
C MET A 1 36.59 -29.39 -44.15
N ASP A 2 35.75 -28.64 -44.85
CA ASP A 2 35.05 -27.47 -44.33
C ASP A 2 33.84 -27.98 -43.57
N GLY A 3 33.81 -27.68 -42.30
CA GLY A 3 32.65 -27.93 -41.44
C GLY A 3 31.62 -26.83 -41.67
N GLU A 4 30.63 -27.09 -42.53
CA GLU A 4 29.44 -26.25 -42.59
C GLU A 4 28.72 -26.34 -41.23
N GLU A 5 28.70 -25.24 -40.46
CA GLU A 5 27.88 -25.10 -39.26
C GLU A 5 26.41 -25.13 -39.64
N TYR A 6 25.74 -26.23 -39.33
CA TYR A 6 24.33 -26.41 -39.56
C TYR A 6 23.53 -25.54 -38.56
N ILE A 7 22.97 -24.42 -39.05
CA ILE A 7 22.07 -23.57 -38.25
C ILE A 7 20.68 -24.22 -38.23
N PRO A 8 20.11 -24.50 -37.06
CA PRO A 8 18.76 -25.05 -36.97
C PRO A 8 17.71 -24.12 -37.61
N ARG A 9 16.73 -24.70 -38.29
CA ARG A 9 15.72 -23.96 -39.07
C ARG A 9 14.98 -22.89 -38.24
N TYR A 10 14.71 -23.14 -36.96
CA TYR A 10 14.07 -22.18 -36.07
C TYR A 10 14.96 -20.95 -35.78
N GLU A 11 16.27 -21.15 -35.77
CA GLU A 11 17.24 -20.08 -35.51
C GLU A 11 17.45 -19.23 -36.77
N TYR A 12 17.37 -19.85 -37.94
CA TYR A 12 17.34 -19.16 -39.22
C TYR A 12 16.07 -18.31 -39.37
N GLU A 13 14.87 -18.83 -39.06
CA GLU A 13 13.61 -18.12 -39.10
C GLU A 13 13.58 -16.93 -38.10
N ARG A 14 14.20 -17.10 -36.93
CA ARG A 14 14.37 -16.03 -35.93
C ARG A 14 15.28 -14.93 -36.45
N LEU A 15 16.44 -15.25 -36.96
CA LEU A 15 17.41 -14.31 -37.53
C LEU A 15 16.81 -13.57 -38.73
N GLU A 16 16.06 -14.24 -39.58
CA GLU A 16 15.37 -13.63 -40.72
C GLU A 16 14.29 -12.62 -40.24
N SER A 17 13.55 -12.96 -39.18
CA SER A 17 12.56 -12.04 -38.62
C SER A 17 13.21 -10.80 -37.97
N GLU A 18 14.34 -10.99 -37.27
CA GLU A 18 15.12 -9.87 -36.70
C GLU A 18 15.74 -8.99 -37.78
N TYR A 19 16.28 -9.62 -38.85
CA TYR A 19 16.80 -8.89 -39.99
C TYR A 19 15.74 -8.05 -40.71
N ARG A 20 14.55 -8.62 -40.95
CA ARG A 20 13.41 -7.87 -41.53
C ARG A 20 12.95 -6.70 -40.62
N ARG A 21 13.00 -6.88 -39.31
CA ARG A 21 12.69 -5.83 -38.34
C ARG A 21 13.73 -4.71 -38.34
N LEU A 22 15.00 -5.07 -38.42
CA LEU A 22 16.11 -4.11 -38.52
C LEU A 22 16.10 -3.36 -39.86
N MET A 23 15.81 -4.03 -40.95
CA MET A 23 15.69 -3.39 -42.26
C MET A 23 14.57 -2.39 -42.32
N ARG A 24 13.38 -2.70 -41.76
CA ARG A 24 12.28 -1.70 -41.63
C ARG A 24 12.69 -0.48 -40.83
N LYS A 25 13.36 -0.68 -39.69
CA LYS A 25 13.87 0.43 -38.89
C LYS A 25 14.91 1.27 -39.63
N TYR A 26 15.76 0.62 -40.41
CA TYR A 26 16.74 1.32 -41.23
C TYR A 26 16.06 2.15 -42.33
N GLU A 27 15.11 1.58 -43.05
CA GLU A 27 14.32 2.27 -44.08
C GLU A 27 13.53 3.44 -43.49
N GLU A 28 12.90 3.29 -42.33
CA GLU A 28 12.22 4.37 -41.61
C GLU A 28 13.20 5.48 -41.18
N THR A 29 14.40 5.13 -40.79
CA THR A 29 15.44 6.09 -40.37
C THR A 29 16.03 6.82 -41.56
N GLU A 30 16.24 6.14 -42.70
CA GLU A 30 16.69 6.77 -43.96
C GLU A 30 15.62 7.70 -44.54
N ALA A 31 14.36 7.29 -44.56
CA ALA A 31 13.27 8.15 -44.97
C ALA A 31 13.17 9.41 -44.07
N TYR A 32 13.38 9.27 -42.78
CA TYR A 32 13.41 10.41 -41.84
C TYR A 32 14.63 11.32 -42.08
N LYS A 33 15.79 10.75 -42.38
CA LYS A 33 17.00 11.51 -42.76
C LYS A 33 16.79 12.27 -44.04
N ASP A 34 16.20 11.65 -45.06
CA ASP A 34 15.89 12.28 -46.34
C ASP A 34 14.89 13.43 -46.18
N ASP A 35 13.89 13.28 -45.31
CA ASP A 35 12.94 14.34 -45.00
C ASP A 35 13.59 15.49 -44.20
N LEU A 36 14.51 15.20 -43.32
CA LEU A 36 15.34 16.19 -42.62
C LEU A 36 16.26 16.94 -43.61
N GLU A 37 16.91 16.23 -44.53
CA GLU A 37 17.77 16.85 -45.55
C GLU A 37 16.98 17.72 -46.54
N LYS A 38 15.75 17.32 -46.91
CA LYS A 38 14.80 18.15 -47.69
C LYS A 38 14.33 19.38 -46.92
N LEU A 39 14.12 19.27 -45.61
CA LEU A 39 13.78 20.41 -44.74
C LEU A 39 14.98 21.37 -44.60
N VAL A 40 16.18 20.87 -44.42
CA VAL A 40 17.41 21.66 -44.32
C VAL A 40 17.75 22.34 -45.68
N SER A 41 17.56 21.63 -46.79
CA SER A 41 17.84 22.18 -48.14
C SER A 41 16.82 23.23 -48.57
N LYS A 42 15.59 23.19 -48.06
CA LYS A 42 14.57 24.25 -48.28
C LYS A 42 14.81 25.51 -47.46
N SER A 43 15.59 25.43 -46.38
CA SER A 43 15.92 26.57 -45.55
C SER A 43 17.29 27.16 -45.94
N ARG A 44 17.34 27.97 -46.98
CA ARG A 44 18.47 28.88 -47.27
C ARG A 44 18.48 30.10 -46.35
N SER A 45 18.02 29.98 -45.12
CA SER A 45 17.94 31.00 -44.08
C SER A 45 18.78 30.63 -42.86
N PRO A 46 19.29 31.61 -42.08
CA PRO A 46 20.10 31.36 -40.90
C PRO A 46 19.40 30.45 -39.88
N PRO A 47 20.14 29.92 -38.91
CA PRO A 47 19.67 28.85 -38.03
C PRO A 47 18.29 29.19 -37.46
N LEU A 48 17.36 28.21 -37.61
CA LEU A 48 16.05 28.30 -37.04
C LEU A 48 16.18 28.37 -35.51
N ASP A 49 15.75 29.49 -34.94
CA ASP A 49 15.54 29.54 -33.48
C ASP A 49 14.34 28.68 -33.14
N CYS A 50 14.33 28.21 -31.91
CA CYS A 50 13.22 27.45 -31.36
C CYS A 50 12.83 28.01 -29.98
N GLY A 51 11.60 27.79 -29.60
CA GLY A 51 11.10 28.30 -28.34
C GLY A 51 9.86 27.52 -27.85
N PHE A 52 9.39 27.92 -26.68
CA PHE A 52 8.18 27.35 -26.09
C PHE A 52 7.08 28.41 -26.05
N VAL A 53 5.87 28.02 -26.43
CA VAL A 53 4.70 28.87 -26.29
C VAL A 53 4.38 29.05 -24.80
N VAL A 54 4.32 30.29 -24.38
CA VAL A 54 3.94 30.67 -23.02
C VAL A 54 2.45 31.00 -22.98
N GLU A 55 1.97 31.77 -23.95
CA GLU A 55 0.58 32.20 -24.02
C GLU A 55 0.15 32.39 -25.49
N LYS A 56 -1.09 32.00 -25.77
CA LYS A 56 -1.70 32.19 -27.08
C LYS A 56 -2.47 33.52 -27.10
N MET A 57 -2.20 34.34 -28.07
CA MET A 57 -2.93 35.59 -28.34
C MET A 57 -3.69 35.47 -29.68
N GLY A 58 -4.59 36.33 -29.98
CA GLY A 58 -5.45 36.24 -31.16
C GLY A 58 -4.75 35.80 -32.46
N ASP A 59 -3.82 36.59 -32.97
CA ASP A 59 -3.07 36.39 -34.24
C ASP A 59 -1.57 36.12 -34.01
N SER A 60 -1.16 35.96 -32.74
CA SER A 60 0.23 35.77 -32.36
C SER A 60 0.31 34.87 -31.10
N ALA A 61 1.51 34.44 -30.72
CA ALA A 61 1.77 33.80 -29.43
C ALA A 61 2.99 34.42 -28.76
N ILE A 62 2.96 34.47 -27.44
CA ILE A 62 4.13 34.78 -26.65
C ILE A 62 4.99 33.51 -26.58
N VAL A 63 6.19 33.58 -27.09
CA VAL A 63 7.14 32.45 -27.14
C VAL A 63 8.37 32.83 -26.35
N ASN A 64 8.83 31.91 -25.51
CA ASN A 64 10.09 32.00 -24.83
C ASN A 64 11.21 31.45 -25.72
N ILE A 65 12.17 32.27 -26.03
CA ILE A 65 13.36 31.94 -26.82
C ILE A 65 14.58 32.19 -25.93
N ASN A 66 15.26 31.16 -25.49
CA ASN A 66 16.47 31.28 -24.69
C ASN A 66 16.34 32.20 -23.43
N GLY A 67 15.18 32.17 -22.79
CA GLY A 67 14.88 32.98 -21.60
C GLY A 67 14.26 34.37 -21.93
N ALA A 68 14.17 34.80 -23.20
CA ALA A 68 13.52 36.04 -23.62
C ALA A 68 12.11 35.77 -24.12
N LEU A 69 11.14 36.51 -23.59
CA LEU A 69 9.74 36.46 -24.08
C LEU A 69 9.57 37.37 -25.30
N LYS A 70 9.05 36.80 -26.39
CA LYS A 70 8.75 37.53 -27.64
C LYS A 70 7.36 37.19 -28.12
N ALA A 71 6.58 38.20 -28.51
CA ALA A 71 5.34 37.99 -29.20
C ALA A 71 5.65 37.74 -30.70
N LEU A 72 5.26 36.57 -31.20
CA LEU A 72 5.54 36.14 -32.57
C LEU A 72 4.23 35.81 -33.30
N PRO A 73 4.06 36.31 -34.54
CA PRO A 73 2.89 35.99 -35.34
C PRO A 73 2.88 34.52 -35.77
N TYR A 74 1.70 33.98 -36.05
CA TYR A 74 1.50 32.65 -36.62
C TYR A 74 1.86 32.66 -38.10
N GLY A 75 3.09 32.37 -38.45
CA GLY A 75 3.60 32.48 -39.82
C GLY A 75 2.94 31.54 -40.81
N THR A 76 3.51 30.34 -40.97
CA THR A 76 3.06 29.34 -41.95
C THR A 76 2.17 28.27 -41.32
N LEU A 77 1.69 28.47 -40.09
CA LEU A 77 0.84 27.51 -39.39
C LEU A 77 -0.54 27.42 -40.05
N THR A 78 -1.05 26.20 -40.12
CA THR A 78 -2.43 25.93 -40.52
C THR A 78 -3.41 26.30 -39.40
N ALA A 79 -4.68 26.50 -39.72
CA ALA A 79 -5.72 26.78 -38.73
C ALA A 79 -5.80 25.70 -37.65
N ILE A 80 -5.58 24.44 -38.00
CA ILE A 80 -5.56 23.29 -37.06
C ILE A 80 -4.36 23.38 -36.11
N GLU A 81 -3.16 23.67 -36.64
CA GLU A 81 -1.96 23.83 -35.81
C GLU A 81 -2.07 25.02 -34.86
N ILE A 82 -2.73 26.09 -35.28
CA ILE A 82 -3.02 27.26 -34.44
C ILE A 82 -4.03 26.87 -33.33
N GLU A 83 -5.04 26.08 -33.64
CA GLU A 83 -6.05 25.64 -32.66
C GLU A 83 -5.45 24.74 -31.61
N GLU A 84 -4.53 23.85 -31.98
CA GLU A 84 -3.78 22.94 -31.09
C GLU A 84 -2.62 23.62 -30.35
N LEU A 85 -2.31 24.87 -30.68
CA LEU A 85 -1.21 25.60 -30.04
C LEU A 85 -1.60 26.00 -28.63
N ASN A 86 -1.02 25.36 -27.66
CA ASN A 86 -1.22 25.61 -26.23
C ASN A 86 0.11 25.95 -25.55
N ALA A 87 0.04 26.55 -24.36
CA ALA A 87 1.21 26.78 -23.51
C ALA A 87 2.02 25.49 -23.29
N GLY A 88 3.34 25.58 -23.48
CA GLY A 88 4.27 24.44 -23.36
C GLY A 88 4.53 23.70 -24.68
N LYS A 89 3.85 24.02 -25.77
CA LYS A 89 4.18 23.49 -27.12
C LYS A 89 5.51 24.06 -27.59
N PHE A 90 6.34 23.20 -28.15
CA PHE A 90 7.62 23.60 -28.76
C PHE A 90 7.39 24.07 -30.21
N VAL A 91 7.97 25.18 -30.54
CA VAL A 91 7.77 25.79 -31.86
C VAL A 91 9.10 26.15 -32.51
N PHE A 92 9.14 25.99 -33.82
CA PHE A 92 10.23 26.51 -34.66
C PHE A 92 9.92 27.93 -35.11
N ILE A 93 10.93 28.76 -35.05
CA ILE A 93 10.87 30.17 -35.33
C ILE A 93 11.72 30.46 -36.58
N GLY A 94 11.16 31.13 -37.53
CA GLY A 94 11.84 31.42 -38.77
C GLY A 94 11.34 32.73 -39.42
N HIS A 95 11.92 33.08 -40.55
CA HIS A 95 11.48 34.21 -41.33
C HIS A 95 10.19 33.90 -42.09
N ILE A 96 9.17 34.70 -41.87
CA ILE A 96 7.90 34.62 -42.58
C ILE A 96 7.73 35.85 -43.47
N PRO A 97 7.14 35.74 -44.69
CA PRO A 97 6.91 36.89 -45.57
C PRO A 97 6.00 37.93 -44.90
N ASP A 98 6.44 39.16 -44.85
CA ASP A 98 5.67 40.28 -44.31
C ASP A 98 5.79 41.49 -45.25
N LYS A 99 4.66 41.83 -45.90
CA LYS A 99 4.60 42.95 -46.86
C LYS A 99 4.79 44.33 -46.21
N ASN A 100 4.59 44.41 -44.90
CA ASN A 100 4.72 45.65 -44.14
C ASN A 100 6.13 45.85 -43.54
N SER A 101 6.99 44.84 -43.63
CA SER A 101 8.37 44.92 -43.16
C SER A 101 9.29 45.48 -44.24
N PRO A 102 10.21 46.42 -43.93
CA PRO A 102 11.20 46.96 -44.87
C PRO A 102 12.10 45.88 -45.49
N SER A 103 12.31 44.76 -44.85
CA SER A 103 13.09 43.62 -45.33
C SER A 103 12.26 42.62 -46.14
N GLY A 104 10.94 42.77 -46.23
CA GLY A 104 10.01 41.81 -46.82
C GLY A 104 9.76 40.58 -45.95
N PHE A 105 10.36 40.48 -44.76
CA PHE A 105 10.24 39.36 -43.85
C PHE A 105 10.14 39.83 -42.40
N THR A 106 9.41 39.09 -41.59
CA THR A 106 9.41 39.20 -40.14
C THR A 106 9.72 37.85 -39.49
N ILE A 107 9.98 37.85 -38.19
CA ILE A 107 10.21 36.61 -37.44
C ILE A 107 8.87 36.11 -36.92
N GLY A 108 8.55 34.84 -37.14
CA GLY A 108 7.30 34.26 -36.71
C GLY A 108 7.40 32.74 -36.47
N ILE A 109 6.33 32.16 -35.99
CA ILE A 109 6.24 30.71 -35.74
C ILE A 109 6.02 30.03 -37.09
N THR A 110 6.93 29.14 -37.47
CA THR A 110 6.89 28.44 -38.75
C THR A 110 6.37 27.03 -38.70
N LYS A 111 6.51 26.36 -37.52
CA LYS A 111 6.03 24.99 -37.31
C LYS A 111 5.84 24.71 -35.83
N VAL A 112 4.79 23.96 -35.52
CA VAL A 112 4.56 23.36 -34.17
C VAL A 112 5.17 21.98 -34.15
N TYR A 113 5.88 21.68 -33.10
CA TYR A 113 6.48 20.36 -32.92
C TYR A 113 5.70 19.59 -31.87
N ASP A 114 5.22 18.42 -32.22
CA ASP A 114 4.36 17.59 -31.34
C ASP A 114 5.15 16.72 -30.35
N ARG A 115 6.36 17.16 -29.99
CA ARG A 115 7.15 16.50 -28.98
C ARG A 115 6.74 16.99 -27.60
N LYS A 116 6.44 16.08 -26.68
CA LYS A 116 6.25 16.45 -25.27
C LYS A 116 7.55 17.05 -24.75
N VAL A 117 7.46 18.24 -24.21
CA VAL A 117 8.60 18.87 -23.53
C VAL A 117 8.89 18.08 -22.28
N ASP A 118 10.12 17.67 -22.08
CA ASP A 118 10.57 17.11 -20.82
C ASP A 118 10.63 18.25 -19.80
N LEU A 119 9.60 18.33 -18.97
CA LEU A 119 9.54 19.30 -17.89
C LEU A 119 10.55 18.93 -16.81
N GLU A 120 11.28 19.90 -16.32
CA GLU A 120 12.10 19.71 -15.13
C GLU A 120 11.18 19.55 -13.92
N VAL A 121 11.34 18.46 -13.16
CA VAL A 121 10.51 18.24 -12.00
C VAL A 121 11.12 18.96 -10.80
N GLY A 122 10.36 19.92 -10.28
CA GLY A 122 10.64 20.60 -9.02
C GLY A 122 9.65 20.21 -7.94
N GLU A 123 9.98 20.50 -6.70
CA GLU A 123 9.11 20.33 -5.54
C GLU A 123 8.99 21.65 -4.79
N ILE A 124 7.75 22.04 -4.47
CA ILE A 124 7.49 23.26 -3.68
C ILE A 124 7.87 22.97 -2.23
N GLU A 125 8.91 23.64 -1.73
CA GLU A 125 9.37 23.48 -0.35
C GLU A 125 8.58 24.38 0.60
N GLU A 126 8.36 25.64 0.20
CA GLU A 126 7.69 26.64 1.02
C GLU A 126 6.85 27.57 0.15
N LEU A 127 5.71 27.99 0.67
CA LEU A 127 4.85 29.01 0.10
C LEU A 127 4.76 30.16 1.11
N ARG A 128 5.37 31.30 0.82
CA ARG A 128 5.35 32.47 1.70
C ARG A 128 4.76 33.68 1.00
N LYS A 129 4.15 34.56 1.76
CA LYS A 129 3.67 35.85 1.27
C LYS A 129 4.68 36.92 1.66
N ASP A 130 5.17 37.68 0.69
CA ASP A 130 5.96 38.89 0.90
C ASP A 130 5.13 40.14 0.59
N ASP A 131 5.75 41.33 0.67
CA ASP A 131 5.07 42.61 0.44
C ASP A 131 4.52 42.75 -1.00
N ASP A 132 5.07 41.99 -1.95
CA ASP A 132 4.75 42.05 -3.37
C ASP A 132 3.89 40.85 -3.86
N GLY A 133 3.51 39.93 -2.99
CA GLY A 133 2.65 38.78 -3.33
C GLY A 133 3.15 37.43 -2.82
N TRP A 134 2.69 36.36 -3.46
CA TRP A 134 3.09 35.00 -3.08
C TRP A 134 4.38 34.58 -3.76
N VAL A 135 5.29 33.97 -3.01
CA VAL A 135 6.55 33.39 -3.49
C VAL A 135 6.61 31.92 -3.11
N GLY A 136 6.81 31.06 -4.10
CA GLY A 136 7.09 29.65 -3.91
C GLY A 136 8.59 29.39 -3.97
N GLU A 137 9.13 28.75 -2.94
CA GLU A 137 10.46 28.16 -2.97
C GLU A 137 10.35 26.75 -3.58
N ILE A 138 11.02 26.51 -4.70
CA ILE A 138 10.95 25.26 -5.46
C ILE A 138 12.35 24.66 -5.53
N SER A 139 12.51 23.43 -5.06
CA SER A 139 13.74 22.68 -5.20
C SER A 139 13.74 21.85 -6.48
N THR A 140 14.86 21.86 -7.22
CA THR A 140 15.05 21.06 -8.44
C THR A 140 16.32 20.23 -8.36
N GLY A 141 16.43 19.20 -9.19
CA GLY A 141 17.65 18.40 -9.31
C GLY A 141 18.05 17.67 -8.01
N LYS A 142 17.10 17.03 -7.32
CA LYS A 142 17.30 16.34 -6.04
C LYS A 142 17.77 17.29 -4.91
N GLY A 143 17.20 18.46 -4.85
CA GLY A 143 17.47 19.45 -3.80
C GLY A 143 18.80 20.22 -3.98
N ARG A 144 19.43 20.13 -5.15
CA ARG A 144 20.71 20.81 -5.43
C ARG A 144 20.55 22.28 -5.85
N SER A 145 19.38 22.67 -6.38
CA SER A 145 19.10 24.03 -6.80
C SER A 145 17.76 24.49 -6.23
N ARG A 146 17.73 25.70 -5.66
CA ARG A 146 16.51 26.33 -5.15
C ARG A 146 16.14 27.50 -6.05
N ILE A 147 14.88 27.54 -6.41
CA ILE A 147 14.30 28.56 -7.29
C ILE A 147 13.22 29.27 -6.49
N TYR A 148 13.29 30.60 -6.47
CA TYR A 148 12.26 31.43 -5.86
C TYR A 148 11.41 32.01 -6.98
N LYS A 149 10.14 31.58 -7.03
CA LYS A 149 9.22 32.02 -8.07
C LYS A 149 8.02 32.77 -7.49
N ARG A 150 7.72 33.93 -8.05
CA ARG A 150 6.47 34.63 -7.76
C ARG A 150 5.30 33.88 -8.37
N LEU A 151 4.24 33.71 -7.58
CA LEU A 151 3.05 32.97 -7.94
C LEU A 151 1.88 33.95 -8.08
N ARG A 152 1.05 33.72 -9.07
CA ARG A 152 -0.24 34.41 -9.19
C ARG A 152 -1.22 33.84 -8.13
N GLU A 153 -2.22 34.59 -7.72
CA GLU A 153 -3.23 34.09 -6.75
C GLU A 153 -3.90 32.81 -7.23
N GLU A 154 -4.23 32.71 -8.52
CA GLU A 154 -4.82 31.50 -9.13
C GLU A 154 -3.90 30.28 -9.10
N GLU A 155 -2.59 30.48 -9.17
CA GLU A 155 -1.60 29.42 -9.09
C GLU A 155 -1.44 28.96 -7.62
N LYS A 156 -1.42 29.93 -6.70
CA LYS A 156 -1.33 29.66 -5.25
C LYS A 156 -2.48 28.80 -4.74
N GLU A 157 -3.71 29.06 -5.20
CA GLU A 157 -4.87 28.25 -4.79
C GLU A 157 -4.75 26.77 -5.16
N LYS A 158 -4.01 26.48 -6.25
CA LYS A 158 -3.82 25.13 -6.78
C LYS A 158 -2.55 24.44 -6.26
N LEU A 159 -1.65 25.21 -5.63
CA LEU A 159 -0.34 24.72 -5.20
C LEU A 159 -0.29 24.61 -3.68
N LYS A 160 0.38 23.56 -3.22
CA LYS A 160 0.62 23.29 -1.80
C LYS A 160 2.08 22.92 -1.59
N GLU A 161 2.61 23.17 -0.39
CA GLU A 161 3.93 22.72 0.01
C GLU A 161 4.04 21.18 -0.13
N GLY A 162 5.18 20.71 -0.60
CA GLY A 162 5.40 19.30 -0.92
C GLY A 162 4.87 18.85 -2.28
N MET A 163 4.18 19.72 -3.04
CA MET A 163 3.65 19.38 -4.35
C MET A 163 4.76 19.38 -5.40
N LYS A 164 4.78 18.33 -6.23
CA LYS A 164 5.69 18.28 -7.39
C LYS A 164 5.09 19.06 -8.53
N VAL A 165 5.93 19.86 -9.15
CA VAL A 165 5.55 20.71 -10.30
C VAL A 165 6.47 20.44 -11.46
N GLY A 166 5.90 20.45 -12.66
CA GLY A 166 6.67 20.42 -13.90
C GLY A 166 7.01 21.84 -14.31
N LEU A 167 8.29 22.14 -14.31
CA LEU A 167 8.85 23.45 -14.63
C LEU A 167 9.33 23.47 -16.06
N LEU A 168 9.07 24.56 -16.75
CA LEU A 168 9.61 24.77 -18.07
C LEU A 168 11.13 25.06 -17.97
N PRO A 169 12.00 24.31 -18.64
CA PRO A 169 13.42 24.56 -18.62
C PRO A 169 13.76 26.00 -19.05
N GLY A 170 14.60 26.69 -18.28
CA GLY A 170 15.06 28.04 -18.57
C GLY A 170 14.21 29.17 -17.98
N THR A 171 12.90 29.07 -17.88
CA THR A 171 12.03 30.07 -17.21
C THR A 171 11.50 29.61 -15.88
N PHE A 172 11.52 28.31 -15.66
CA PHE A 172 10.95 27.66 -14.49
C PHE A 172 9.47 27.98 -14.25
N ASP A 173 8.73 28.23 -15.35
CA ASP A 173 7.29 28.40 -15.27
C ASP A 173 6.63 27.09 -14.90
N ILE A 174 5.65 27.15 -13.98
CA ILE A 174 4.90 25.98 -13.55
C ILE A 174 3.89 25.62 -14.62
N MET A 175 4.23 24.63 -15.43
CA MET A 175 3.38 24.18 -16.56
C MET A 175 2.39 23.11 -16.14
N ARG A 176 2.71 22.36 -15.09
CA ARG A 176 1.89 21.27 -14.59
C ARG A 176 2.13 21.08 -13.11
N SER A 177 1.07 20.97 -12.35
CA SER A 177 1.13 20.41 -11.02
C SER A 177 0.89 18.91 -11.11
N TYR A 178 1.82 18.13 -10.63
CA TYR A 178 1.56 16.74 -10.40
C TYR A 178 0.86 16.68 -9.03
N LYS A 179 -0.36 16.14 -9.02
CA LYS A 179 -0.88 15.69 -7.73
C LYS A 179 0.23 14.81 -7.18
N THR A 180 0.92 15.24 -6.13
CA THR A 180 1.63 14.31 -5.28
C THR A 180 0.66 13.17 -5.13
N LYS A 181 1.08 11.92 -5.35
CA LYS A 181 0.29 10.80 -4.90
C LYS A 181 0.02 11.19 -3.48
N ASP A 182 -1.17 11.74 -3.27
CA ASP A 182 -1.55 12.35 -2.00
C ASP A 182 -1.13 11.33 -0.95
N PHE A 183 -0.65 11.79 0.20
CA PHE A 183 -0.63 11.01 1.43
C PHE A 183 -2.00 10.36 1.71
N ALA A 184 -2.97 10.52 0.84
CA ALA A 184 -4.18 9.73 0.66
C ALA A 184 -3.97 8.21 0.60
N HIS A 185 -2.73 7.71 0.41
CA HIS A 185 -2.43 6.31 0.70
C HIS A 185 -2.39 6.03 2.21
N TYR A 186 -2.13 7.03 3.03
CA TYR A 186 -2.40 6.97 4.47
C TYR A 186 -3.75 7.64 4.70
N GLU A 187 -4.81 7.01 4.17
CA GLU A 187 -6.16 7.44 4.49
C GLU A 187 -6.31 7.43 6.01
N LEU A 188 -6.42 8.63 6.57
CA LEU A 188 -6.88 8.80 7.92
C LEU A 188 -8.29 8.21 7.98
N THR A 189 -8.36 6.94 8.39
CA THR A 189 -9.63 6.23 8.46
C THR A 189 -10.35 6.73 9.69
N LYS A 190 -11.45 7.46 9.49
CA LYS A 190 -12.33 7.83 10.61
C LYS A 190 -12.82 6.54 11.23
N SER A 191 -12.53 6.35 12.50
CA SER A 191 -12.89 5.22 13.33
C SER A 191 -12.85 3.85 12.60
N PRO A 192 -11.88 2.99 12.88
CA PRO A 192 -11.70 1.70 12.18
C PRO A 192 -12.85 0.70 12.33
N GLY A 193 -13.89 1.03 13.12
CA GLY A 193 -15.08 0.21 13.34
C GLY A 193 -14.81 -1.10 14.12
N VAL A 194 -13.66 -1.20 14.80
CA VAL A 194 -13.31 -2.33 15.68
C VAL A 194 -13.43 -1.88 17.12
N SER A 195 -14.19 -2.59 17.94
CA SER A 195 -14.33 -2.33 19.37
C SER A 195 -13.49 -3.29 20.21
N PHE A 196 -13.25 -2.97 21.48
CA PHE A 196 -12.64 -3.92 22.43
C PHE A 196 -13.47 -5.20 22.64
N ASN A 197 -14.76 -5.18 22.34
CA ASN A 197 -15.62 -6.36 22.38
C ASN A 197 -15.34 -7.33 21.23
N ASP A 198 -14.78 -6.84 20.12
CA ASP A 198 -14.38 -7.67 18.96
C ASP A 198 -13.05 -8.42 19.22
N ILE A 199 -12.40 -8.16 20.35
CA ILE A 199 -11.14 -8.76 20.74
C ILE A 199 -11.41 -9.70 21.92
N GLY A 200 -11.33 -11.02 21.70
CA GLY A 200 -11.44 -11.99 22.80
C GLY A 200 -10.18 -12.00 23.67
N GLY A 201 -10.32 -12.28 24.95
CA GLY A 201 -9.19 -12.34 25.90
C GLY A 201 -8.51 -11.00 26.13
N LEU A 202 -7.18 -11.03 26.38
CA LEU A 202 -6.30 -9.87 26.56
C LEU A 202 -6.79 -8.85 27.62
N LYS A 203 -7.43 -9.31 28.69
CA LYS A 203 -8.05 -8.46 29.71
C LYS A 203 -7.08 -7.44 30.32
N SER A 204 -5.89 -7.90 30.72
CA SER A 204 -4.86 -7.04 31.32
C SER A 204 -4.36 -5.99 30.31
N LEU A 205 -4.09 -6.39 29.07
CA LEU A 205 -3.66 -5.47 28.02
C LEU A 205 -4.72 -4.41 27.73
N LYS A 206 -5.99 -4.81 27.59
CA LYS A 206 -7.10 -3.87 27.37
C LYS A 206 -7.21 -2.85 28.50
N GLN A 207 -7.14 -3.32 29.74
CA GLN A 207 -7.19 -2.43 30.91
C GLN A 207 -6.00 -1.46 30.92
N GLU A 208 -4.81 -1.96 30.57
CA GLU A 208 -3.61 -1.13 30.48
C GLU A 208 -3.71 -0.06 29.38
N LEU A 209 -4.25 -0.41 28.20
CA LEU A 209 -4.48 0.55 27.13
C LEU A 209 -5.53 1.60 27.53
N ILE A 210 -6.59 1.20 28.22
CA ILE A 210 -7.61 2.12 28.74
C ILE A 210 -6.98 3.08 29.74
N ASN A 211 -6.27 2.57 30.73
CA ASN A 211 -5.68 3.37 31.80
C ASN A 211 -4.57 4.30 31.31
N SER A 212 -3.75 3.82 30.37
CA SER A 212 -2.55 4.55 29.94
C SER A 212 -2.79 5.55 28.82
N ILE A 213 -3.83 5.36 28.01
CA ILE A 213 -4.09 6.22 26.84
C ILE A 213 -5.47 6.83 26.91
N ILE A 214 -6.53 6.00 26.97
CA ILE A 214 -7.89 6.49 26.79
C ILE A 214 -8.27 7.45 27.92
N LEU A 215 -8.10 7.04 29.18
CA LEU A 215 -8.45 7.88 30.32
C LEU A 215 -7.62 9.18 30.38
N PRO A 216 -6.27 9.15 30.18
CA PRO A 216 -5.49 10.38 30.14
C PRO A 216 -5.84 11.32 28.99
N MET A 217 -6.25 10.77 27.83
CA MET A 217 -6.68 11.57 26.70
C MET A 217 -8.03 12.23 26.93
N LEU A 218 -8.97 11.51 27.54
CA LEU A 218 -10.31 12.04 27.85
C LEU A 218 -10.33 13.01 29.04
N ASN A 219 -9.33 12.94 29.93
CA ASN A 219 -9.24 13.77 31.14
C ASN A 219 -7.84 14.39 31.28
N PRO A 220 -7.39 15.22 30.31
CA PRO A 220 -6.01 15.69 30.24
C PRO A 220 -5.58 16.52 31.44
N ASP A 221 -6.48 17.32 32.00
CA ASP A 221 -6.18 18.23 33.12
C ASP A 221 -5.93 17.49 34.45
N ASP A 222 -6.67 16.44 34.70
CA ASP A 222 -6.49 15.64 35.91
C ASP A 222 -5.20 14.83 35.85
N TYR A 223 -4.94 14.17 34.73
CA TYR A 223 -3.71 13.37 34.56
C TYR A 223 -2.45 14.24 34.50
N ALA A 224 -2.54 15.50 34.01
CA ALA A 224 -1.40 16.42 34.03
C ALA A 224 -0.91 16.72 35.46
N LYS A 225 -1.83 16.75 36.46
CA LYS A 225 -1.48 16.97 37.86
C LYS A 225 -0.67 15.84 38.46
N TYR A 226 -0.85 14.63 37.96
CA TYR A 226 -0.14 13.43 38.43
C TYR A 226 1.12 13.09 37.59
N GLY A 227 1.40 13.84 36.52
CA GLY A 227 2.62 13.66 35.72
C GLY A 227 2.62 12.46 34.78
N GLU A 228 1.52 11.72 34.67
CA GLU A 228 1.44 10.52 33.85
C GLU A 228 0.72 10.78 32.52
N ARG A 229 1.49 10.77 31.40
CA ARG A 229 0.94 10.74 30.05
C ARG A 229 1.76 9.81 29.17
N SER A 230 1.25 8.60 28.97
CA SER A 230 1.85 7.68 27.98
C SER A 230 1.25 7.99 26.61
N ARG A 231 2.07 8.43 25.67
CA ARG A 231 1.64 8.72 24.29
C ARG A 231 2.31 7.81 23.26
N ARG A 232 3.34 7.09 23.68
CA ARG A 232 4.16 6.23 22.82
C ARG A 232 4.15 4.83 23.40
N ILE A 233 3.52 3.91 22.70
CA ILE A 233 3.39 2.52 23.14
C ILE A 233 4.02 1.59 22.11
N LEU A 234 4.82 0.66 22.57
CA LEU A 234 5.34 -0.43 21.77
C LEU A 234 4.63 -1.72 22.17
N MET A 235 3.86 -2.31 21.25
CA MET A 235 3.24 -3.62 21.43
C MET A 235 4.11 -4.69 20.79
N TYR A 236 4.42 -5.75 21.55
CA TYR A 236 5.17 -6.88 21.03
C TYR A 236 4.48 -8.20 21.32
N GLY A 237 4.80 -9.23 20.55
CA GLY A 237 4.26 -10.58 20.75
C GLY A 237 4.15 -11.36 19.44
N PRO A 238 3.76 -12.63 19.50
CA PRO A 238 3.68 -13.48 18.31
C PRO A 238 2.77 -12.92 17.20
N PRO A 239 2.99 -13.31 15.95
CA PRO A 239 2.12 -12.90 14.85
C PRO A 239 0.70 -13.47 15.01
N GLY A 240 -0.31 -12.67 14.67
CA GLY A 240 -1.72 -13.09 14.74
C GLY A 240 -2.38 -13.01 16.11
N CYS A 241 -1.71 -12.44 17.14
CA CYS A 241 -2.26 -12.30 18.49
C CYS A 241 -3.11 -11.02 18.70
N GLY A 242 -3.33 -10.19 17.67
CA GLY A 242 -4.29 -9.08 17.74
C GLY A 242 -3.70 -7.69 17.95
N LYS A 243 -2.38 -7.48 17.84
CA LYS A 243 -1.72 -6.17 17.99
C LYS A 243 -2.39 -5.05 17.19
N THR A 244 -2.57 -5.27 15.88
CA THR A 244 -3.25 -4.31 14.98
C THR A 244 -4.71 -4.10 15.34
N MET A 245 -5.41 -5.13 15.86
CA MET A 245 -6.79 -5.01 16.31
C MET A 245 -6.89 -4.17 17.60
N CYS A 246 -5.94 -4.33 18.54
CA CYS A 246 -5.88 -3.51 19.74
C CYS A 246 -5.68 -2.02 19.42
N ALA A 247 -4.79 -1.70 18.47
CA ALA A 247 -4.59 -0.32 18.03
C ALA A 247 -5.85 0.26 17.38
N LYS A 248 -6.55 -0.51 16.56
CA LYS A 248 -7.83 -0.10 15.95
C LYS A 248 -8.94 0.09 16.99
N ALA A 249 -9.05 -0.83 17.95
CA ALA A 249 -10.06 -0.74 19.01
C ALA A 249 -9.80 0.47 19.91
N LEU A 250 -8.53 0.79 20.19
CA LEU A 250 -8.16 1.99 20.93
C LEU A 250 -8.59 3.26 20.16
N ALA A 251 -8.29 3.35 18.87
CA ALA A 251 -8.70 4.47 18.05
C ALA A 251 -10.24 4.61 17.99
N SER A 252 -10.96 3.48 17.90
CA SER A 252 -12.44 3.50 17.88
C SER A 252 -13.07 3.86 19.24
N ALA A 253 -12.32 3.72 20.32
CA ALA A 253 -12.78 4.09 21.67
C ALA A 253 -12.64 5.60 21.97
N LEU A 254 -11.86 6.33 21.17
CA LEU A 254 -11.67 7.77 21.27
C LEU A 254 -12.67 8.49 20.36
N PRO A 255 -13.33 9.57 20.82
CA PRO A 255 -14.25 10.33 19.99
C PRO A 255 -13.50 11.01 18.85
N ASN A 256 -14.09 11.04 17.66
CA ASN A 256 -13.53 11.69 16.46
C ASN A 256 -12.06 11.34 16.17
N CYS A 257 -11.64 10.12 16.48
CA CYS A 257 -10.25 9.71 16.32
C CYS A 257 -9.91 9.41 14.85
N GLU A 258 -8.85 10.02 14.38
CA GLU A 258 -8.22 9.69 13.10
C GLU A 258 -7.16 8.61 13.31
N PHE A 259 -7.26 7.51 12.56
CA PHE A 259 -6.34 6.38 12.64
C PHE A 259 -5.52 6.28 11.35
N VAL A 260 -4.19 6.30 11.48
CA VAL A 260 -3.24 6.11 10.38
C VAL A 260 -2.48 4.81 10.62
N LYS A 261 -2.58 3.87 9.69
CA LYS A 261 -1.74 2.67 9.70
C LYS A 261 -0.59 2.86 8.72
N ILE A 262 0.63 2.61 9.18
CA ILE A 262 1.87 2.69 8.40
C ILE A 262 2.57 1.35 8.47
N GLY A 263 2.75 0.69 7.32
CA GLY A 263 3.58 -0.50 7.20
C GLY A 263 5.05 -0.11 7.06
N ALA A 264 5.94 -0.72 7.82
CA ALA A 264 7.38 -0.43 7.72
C ALA A 264 7.93 -0.66 6.30
N GLY A 265 7.47 -1.70 5.61
CA GLY A 265 7.84 -1.98 4.22
C GLY A 265 7.39 -0.90 3.23
N GLU A 266 6.27 -0.24 3.49
CA GLU A 266 5.77 0.87 2.67
C GLU A 266 6.69 2.09 2.77
N LEU A 267 7.23 2.34 3.97
CA LEU A 267 8.21 3.40 4.19
C LEU A 267 9.50 3.20 3.39
N PHE A 268 9.92 1.97 3.15
CA PHE A 268 11.11 1.67 2.36
C PHE A 268 10.87 1.64 0.84
N SER A 269 9.77 1.06 0.39
CA SER A 269 9.52 0.81 -1.04
C SER A 269 9.18 2.07 -1.84
N MET A 270 8.56 3.05 -1.23
CA MET A 270 8.19 4.29 -1.90
C MET A 270 9.34 5.31 -2.01
N TRP A 271 10.57 5.06 -1.41
CA TRP A 271 11.34 6.20 -0.94
C TRP A 271 12.85 6.10 -0.98
N LEU A 272 13.40 5.46 -1.97
CA LEU A 272 14.83 5.57 -2.29
C LEU A 272 15.20 7.05 -2.59
N GLY A 273 15.27 7.89 -1.54
CA GLY A 273 15.78 9.26 -1.60
C GLY A 273 15.04 10.34 -0.78
N GLU A 274 13.81 10.11 -0.28
CA GLU A 274 12.99 11.13 0.39
C GLU A 274 12.41 10.67 1.76
N SER A 275 12.92 9.58 2.31
CA SER A 275 12.32 8.87 3.45
C SER A 275 12.18 9.71 4.73
N GLU A 276 13.16 10.56 5.03
CA GLU A 276 13.19 11.39 6.25
C GLU A 276 12.11 12.48 6.24
N ARG A 277 11.94 13.13 5.10
CA ARG A 277 10.97 14.22 4.92
C ARG A 277 9.54 13.70 5.06
N ASN A 278 9.30 12.52 4.55
CA ASN A 278 7.96 11.94 4.54
C ASN A 278 7.52 11.48 5.95
N VAL A 279 8.43 10.93 6.76
CA VAL A 279 8.12 10.66 8.17
C VAL A 279 7.74 11.96 8.88
N ARG A 280 8.50 13.04 8.70
CA ARG A 280 8.15 14.36 9.24
C ARG A 280 6.78 14.86 8.77
N MET A 281 6.49 14.69 7.47
CA MET A 281 5.22 15.13 6.88
C MET A 281 4.02 14.39 7.46
N ILE A 282 4.13 13.08 7.74
CA ILE A 282 3.07 12.30 8.39
C ILE A 282 2.74 12.91 9.76
N PHE A 283 3.75 13.15 10.58
CA PHE A 283 3.55 13.73 11.91
C PHE A 283 3.08 15.18 11.86
N LYS A 284 3.63 15.99 10.94
CA LYS A 284 3.18 17.37 10.72
C LYS A 284 1.69 17.39 10.32
N THR A 285 1.32 16.59 9.32
CA THR A 285 -0.08 16.54 8.85
C THR A 285 -1.03 16.07 9.94
N ALA A 286 -0.60 15.10 10.78
CA ALA A 286 -1.42 14.66 11.91
C ALA A 286 -1.57 15.75 12.97
N ASN A 287 -0.49 16.48 13.29
CA ASN A 287 -0.54 17.61 14.23
C ASN A 287 -1.42 18.75 13.70
N ASP A 288 -1.19 19.21 12.45
CA ASP A 288 -1.93 20.32 11.83
C ASP A 288 -3.45 20.06 11.83
N LYS A 289 -3.84 18.81 11.56
CA LYS A 289 -5.27 18.42 11.59
C LYS A 289 -5.89 18.44 12.98
N LEU A 290 -5.10 18.18 14.01
CA LEU A 290 -5.56 18.19 15.38
C LEU A 290 -5.57 19.62 15.96
N GLU A 291 -4.66 20.51 15.49
CA GLU A 291 -4.64 21.92 15.89
C GLU A 291 -5.91 22.67 15.47
N ASP A 292 -6.48 22.31 14.31
CA ASP A 292 -7.72 22.92 13.80
C ASP A 292 -8.99 22.47 14.55
N LYS A 293 -8.87 21.44 15.43
CA LYS A 293 -10.03 20.77 16.04
C LYS A 293 -9.75 20.35 17.49
N GLU A 294 -10.13 21.19 18.44
CA GLU A 294 -9.85 21.03 19.88
C GLU A 294 -10.27 19.67 20.50
N ASN A 295 -11.22 18.95 19.91
CA ASN A 295 -11.78 17.71 20.46
C ASN A 295 -11.50 16.46 19.62
N ASP A 296 -10.61 16.53 18.64
CA ASP A 296 -10.26 15.39 17.81
C ASP A 296 -9.01 14.69 18.38
N TYR A 297 -8.91 13.38 18.13
CA TYR A 297 -7.82 12.54 18.56
C TYR A 297 -7.13 11.90 17.37
N GLY A 298 -5.86 11.56 17.51
CA GLY A 298 -5.07 10.91 16.47
C GLY A 298 -4.30 9.71 16.99
N VAL A 299 -4.27 8.64 16.20
CA VAL A 299 -3.44 7.46 16.45
C VAL A 299 -2.63 7.14 15.21
N ILE A 300 -1.31 7.21 15.32
CA ILE A 300 -0.38 6.73 14.30
C ILE A 300 0.09 5.34 14.72
N PHE A 301 -0.19 4.36 13.89
CA PHE A 301 0.16 2.96 14.14
C PHE A 301 1.21 2.47 13.13
N PHE A 302 2.38 2.13 13.63
CA PHE A 302 3.46 1.50 12.86
C PHE A 302 3.39 -0.02 13.00
N ASP A 303 3.07 -0.71 11.91
CA ASP A 303 3.08 -2.18 11.87
C ASP A 303 4.48 -2.67 11.44
N GLU A 304 4.95 -3.75 12.05
CA GLU A 304 6.27 -4.35 11.78
C GLU A 304 7.43 -3.34 11.97
N ILE A 305 7.38 -2.57 13.06
CA ILE A 305 8.35 -1.50 13.33
C ILE A 305 9.81 -2.01 13.47
N ASP A 306 10.00 -3.30 13.72
CA ASP A 306 11.31 -3.94 13.73
C ASP A 306 12.06 -3.80 12.40
N ALA A 307 11.36 -3.68 11.27
CA ALA A 307 12.02 -3.41 10.00
C ALA A 307 12.66 -2.00 9.94
N LEU A 308 12.14 -1.03 10.72
CA LEU A 308 12.67 0.34 10.79
C LEU A 308 13.73 0.52 11.88
N ALA A 309 13.66 -0.25 12.95
CA ALA A 309 14.36 0.00 14.21
C ALA A 309 15.43 -1.07 14.54
N GLN A 310 15.99 -1.73 13.52
CA GLN A 310 17.05 -2.74 13.72
C GLN A 310 18.34 -2.12 14.26
N GLU A 311 19.09 -2.92 15.01
CA GLU A 311 20.40 -2.51 15.52
C GLU A 311 21.35 -2.06 14.41
N ARG A 312 22.09 -1.00 14.67
CA ARG A 312 23.05 -0.39 13.74
C ARG A 312 24.10 -1.42 13.32
N GLY A 313 24.32 -1.54 12.00
CA GLY A 313 25.33 -2.45 11.43
C GLY A 313 24.80 -3.76 10.86
N MET A 314 23.52 -4.09 11.01
CA MET A 314 22.92 -5.25 10.35
C MET A 314 22.59 -5.03 8.86
N PHE A 315 22.51 -3.78 8.42
CA PHE A 315 22.28 -3.45 7.01
C PHE A 315 23.60 -3.43 6.22
N THR A 316 23.86 -4.46 5.44
CA THR A 316 25.04 -4.54 4.54
C THR A 316 24.85 -3.80 3.22
N GLY A 317 23.84 -2.95 3.07
CA GLY A 317 23.55 -2.20 1.85
C GLY A 317 24.11 -0.78 1.84
N SER A 318 24.65 -0.35 0.72
CA SER A 318 25.39 0.91 0.51
C SER A 318 24.56 2.21 0.58
N SER A 319 23.25 2.18 0.84
CA SER A 319 22.39 3.39 0.72
C SER A 319 22.20 4.20 2.01
N GLY A 320 22.43 3.62 3.21
CA GLY A 320 22.22 4.31 4.50
C GLY A 320 20.81 4.87 4.73
N ALA A 321 19.85 4.53 3.86
CA ALA A 321 18.48 5.05 3.90
C ALA A 321 17.68 4.56 5.11
N PRO A 322 17.76 3.26 5.51
CA PRO A 322 17.05 2.80 6.70
C PRO A 322 17.51 3.48 7.98
N GLU A 323 18.82 3.68 8.13
CA GLU A 323 19.42 4.34 9.32
C GLU A 323 18.96 5.79 9.46
N ARG A 324 18.79 6.51 8.34
CA ARG A 324 18.29 7.88 8.34
C ARG A 324 16.83 7.97 8.75
N VAL A 325 15.98 7.04 8.27
CA VAL A 325 14.55 6.95 8.66
C VAL A 325 14.43 6.65 10.15
N THR A 326 15.23 5.70 10.65
CA THR A 326 15.29 5.39 12.08
C THR A 326 15.72 6.59 12.89
N GLY A 327 16.77 7.30 12.45
CA GLY A 327 17.22 8.54 13.10
C GLY A 327 16.13 9.60 13.16
N GLN A 328 15.44 9.84 12.05
CA GLN A 328 14.34 10.80 11.98
C GLN A 328 13.16 10.42 12.88
N LEU A 329 12.83 9.13 12.94
CA LEU A 329 11.75 8.66 13.82
C LEU A 329 12.14 8.80 15.29
N LEU A 330 13.40 8.54 15.64
CA LEU A 330 13.95 8.80 16.98
C LEU A 330 13.84 10.28 17.35
N ASP A 331 14.24 11.18 16.47
CA ASP A 331 14.17 12.64 16.70
C ASP A 331 12.72 13.09 16.98
N ILE A 332 11.76 12.54 16.25
CA ILE A 332 10.34 12.84 16.45
C ILE A 332 9.86 12.28 17.79
N LEU A 333 10.22 11.04 18.11
CA LEU A 333 9.85 10.41 19.37
C LEU A 333 10.56 11.06 20.58
N ASP A 334 11.73 11.65 20.41
CA ASP A 334 12.44 12.43 21.44
C ASP A 334 11.82 13.80 21.73
N GLY A 335 10.84 14.22 20.93
CA GLY A 335 10.13 15.47 21.13
C GLY A 335 10.80 16.67 20.47
N PHE A 336 11.74 16.49 19.53
CA PHE A 336 12.22 17.57 18.66
C PHE A 336 11.09 18.20 17.84
N TYR A 337 10.02 17.43 17.62
CA TYR A 337 8.73 17.93 17.14
C TYR A 337 7.72 17.71 18.26
N ALA A 338 7.14 18.81 18.77
CA ALA A 338 6.10 18.73 19.78
C ALA A 338 4.92 17.94 19.19
N LEU A 339 4.70 16.72 19.71
CA LEU A 339 3.50 15.96 19.37
C LEU A 339 2.29 16.62 20.01
N HIS A 340 1.22 16.77 19.22
CA HIS A 340 -0.05 17.28 19.74
C HIS A 340 -0.50 16.48 20.96
N PRO A 341 -1.05 17.11 22.01
CA PRO A 341 -1.50 16.41 23.23
C PRO A 341 -2.45 15.25 22.97
N HIS A 342 -3.24 15.33 21.92
CA HIS A 342 -4.21 14.31 21.53
C HIS A 342 -3.67 13.31 20.46
N LEU A 343 -2.37 13.30 20.20
CA LEU A 343 -1.73 12.36 19.28
C LEU A 343 -1.03 11.25 20.04
N THR A 344 -1.35 10.01 19.70
CA THR A 344 -0.70 8.78 20.23
C THR A 344 0.04 8.05 19.12
N VAL A 345 1.23 7.57 19.43
CA VAL A 345 2.05 6.74 18.55
C VAL A 345 2.11 5.32 19.09
N ILE A 346 1.77 4.35 18.25
CA ILE A 346 1.79 2.94 18.60
C ILE A 346 2.70 2.19 17.61
N GLY A 347 3.74 1.55 18.12
CA GLY A 347 4.54 0.60 17.36
C GLY A 347 4.08 -0.83 17.62
N ALA A 348 4.12 -1.68 16.62
CA ALA A 348 3.90 -3.12 16.78
C ALA A 348 5.05 -3.93 16.16
N THR A 349 5.52 -4.94 16.88
CA THR A 349 6.56 -5.85 16.41
C THR A 349 6.28 -7.28 16.79
N ASN A 350 6.75 -8.21 15.97
CA ASN A 350 6.80 -9.63 16.33
C ASN A 350 8.17 -10.02 16.93
N ARG A 351 9.17 -9.13 16.87
CA ARG A 351 10.57 -9.44 17.16
C ARG A 351 11.19 -8.32 18.02
N LEU A 352 10.72 -8.21 19.27
CA LEU A 352 11.20 -7.16 20.19
C LEU A 352 12.73 -7.18 20.35
N HIS A 353 13.35 -8.37 20.30
CA HIS A 353 14.80 -8.53 20.46
C HIS A 353 15.62 -7.90 19.33
N LEU A 354 15.03 -7.69 18.12
CA LEU A 354 15.70 -7.04 17.00
C LEU A 354 15.65 -5.51 17.08
N ILE A 355 14.82 -4.95 17.95
CA ILE A 355 14.69 -3.50 18.08
C ILE A 355 15.83 -2.96 18.95
N ASP A 356 16.53 -1.95 18.44
CA ASP A 356 17.58 -1.24 19.14
C ASP A 356 17.10 -0.76 20.53
N SER A 357 17.97 -0.86 21.52
CA SER A 357 17.65 -0.50 22.91
C SER A 357 17.36 1.00 23.07
N ALA A 358 18.05 1.86 22.32
CA ALA A 358 17.80 3.29 22.33
C ALA A 358 16.42 3.61 21.72
N PHE A 359 16.01 2.86 20.69
CA PHE A 359 14.67 2.99 20.09
C PHE A 359 13.58 2.53 21.08
N ARG A 360 13.78 1.42 21.76
CA ARG A 360 12.85 0.94 22.80
C ARG A 360 12.66 1.93 23.95
N ALA A 361 13.75 2.60 24.36
CA ALA A 361 13.72 3.61 25.42
C ALA A 361 12.89 4.86 25.10
N ARG A 362 12.48 5.06 23.84
CA ARG A 362 11.61 6.18 23.41
C ARG A 362 10.13 5.91 23.58
N PHE A 363 9.75 4.67 23.88
CA PHE A 363 8.38 4.33 24.18
C PHE A 363 8.14 4.44 25.68
N ASP A 364 7.05 5.08 26.05
CA ASP A 364 6.66 5.29 27.44
C ASP A 364 6.25 3.96 28.09
N LYS A 365 5.67 3.05 27.28
CA LYS A 365 5.30 1.68 27.70
C LYS A 365 5.59 0.67 26.61
N ILE A 366 6.02 -0.51 27.07
CA ILE A 366 6.24 -1.68 26.23
C ILE A 366 5.28 -2.76 26.73
N LEU A 367 4.29 -3.12 25.90
CA LEU A 367 3.20 -4.00 26.27
C LEU A 367 3.25 -5.31 25.50
N GLU A 368 3.21 -6.40 26.22
CA GLU A 368 3.12 -7.73 25.63
C GLU A 368 1.70 -8.03 25.17
N VAL A 369 1.58 -8.53 23.93
CA VAL A 369 0.37 -9.13 23.40
C VAL A 369 0.59 -10.63 23.35
N PRO A 370 0.22 -11.35 24.41
CA PRO A 370 0.54 -12.76 24.55
C PRO A 370 -0.23 -13.60 23.52
N LYS A 371 0.25 -14.81 23.32
CA LYS A 371 -0.46 -15.86 22.62
C LYS A 371 -1.77 -16.17 23.35
N ALA A 372 -2.80 -16.58 22.62
CA ALA A 372 -4.05 -17.00 23.23
C ALA A 372 -3.83 -18.28 24.03
N ASP A 373 -4.15 -18.24 25.31
CA ASP A 373 -4.38 -19.42 26.13
C ASP A 373 -5.79 -19.98 25.88
N LYS A 374 -6.15 -21.09 26.50
CA LYS A 374 -7.44 -21.74 26.34
C LYS A 374 -8.59 -20.82 26.72
N ASP A 375 -8.46 -20.03 27.77
CA ASP A 375 -9.49 -19.10 28.25
C ASP A 375 -9.68 -17.94 27.26
N ALA A 376 -8.59 -17.42 26.72
CA ALA A 376 -8.64 -16.44 25.65
C ALA A 376 -9.28 -17.02 24.39
N ALA A 377 -8.92 -18.24 23.99
CA ALA A 377 -9.52 -18.92 22.85
C ALA A 377 -11.02 -19.14 23.02
N LEU A 378 -11.49 -19.51 24.22
CA LEU A 378 -12.91 -19.60 24.58
C LEU A 378 -13.63 -18.25 24.50
N SER A 379 -12.90 -17.15 24.64
CA SER A 379 -13.43 -15.79 24.46
C SER A 379 -13.38 -15.32 22.99
N ILE A 380 -12.46 -15.86 22.18
CA ILE A 380 -12.25 -15.50 20.76
C ILE A 380 -13.21 -16.28 19.86
N ALA A 381 -13.32 -17.59 20.05
CA ALA A 381 -14.08 -18.48 19.15
C ALA A 381 -15.56 -18.08 18.99
N PRO A 382 -16.31 -17.67 20.04
CA PRO A 382 -17.68 -17.22 19.90
C PRO A 382 -17.83 -16.00 18.97
N ILE A 383 -16.84 -15.07 18.96
CA ILE A 383 -16.86 -13.89 18.09
C ILE A 383 -16.89 -14.31 16.60
N TYR A 384 -16.18 -15.37 16.25
CA TYR A 384 -16.16 -15.90 14.89
C TYR A 384 -17.33 -16.83 14.60
N ALA A 385 -17.81 -17.60 15.59
CA ALA A 385 -18.98 -18.45 15.45
C ALA A 385 -20.24 -17.63 15.09
N HIS A 386 -20.40 -16.43 15.66
CA HIS A 386 -21.51 -15.53 15.31
C HIS A 386 -21.42 -14.92 13.89
N LYS A 387 -20.26 -15.01 13.23
CA LYS A 387 -20.03 -14.43 11.89
C LYS A 387 -20.23 -15.46 10.75
N VAL A 388 -20.52 -16.69 11.07
CA VAL A 388 -20.69 -17.77 10.09
C VAL A 388 -22.08 -18.37 10.16
N PRO A 389 -22.67 -18.78 9.02
CA PRO A 389 -23.96 -19.48 9.03
C PRO A 389 -23.80 -20.86 9.65
N ILE A 390 -24.60 -21.16 10.65
CA ILE A 390 -24.55 -22.44 11.39
C ILE A 390 -25.50 -23.44 10.75
N ASP A 391 -25.13 -24.71 10.76
CA ASP A 391 -25.96 -25.83 10.28
C ASP A 391 -27.31 -25.86 11.00
N ARG A 392 -28.43 -25.90 10.26
CA ARG A 392 -29.76 -25.85 10.83
C ARG A 392 -30.14 -27.09 11.65
N HIS A 393 -29.55 -28.24 11.36
CA HIS A 393 -29.75 -29.41 12.21
C HIS A 393 -29.17 -29.20 13.60
N LEU A 394 -27.96 -28.60 13.65
CA LEU A 394 -27.33 -28.24 14.91
C LEU A 394 -28.12 -27.17 15.67
N ILE A 395 -28.63 -26.15 14.98
CA ILE A 395 -29.47 -25.11 15.60
C ILE A 395 -30.69 -25.74 16.28
N LYS A 396 -31.37 -26.68 15.59
CA LYS A 396 -32.54 -27.40 16.15
C LYS A 396 -32.16 -28.29 17.31
N GLU A 397 -31.02 -28.98 17.25
CA GLU A 397 -30.52 -29.86 18.30
C GLU A 397 -30.17 -29.08 19.58
N LYS A 398 -29.56 -27.91 19.43
CA LYS A 398 -29.08 -27.08 20.57
C LYS A 398 -30.11 -26.07 21.08
N GLY A 399 -31.26 -25.94 20.42
CA GLY A 399 -32.35 -25.09 20.86
C GLY A 399 -32.30 -23.64 20.41
N GLY A 400 -31.31 -23.26 19.57
CA GLY A 400 -31.16 -21.91 19.04
C GLY A 400 -29.82 -21.67 18.35
N GLU A 401 -29.74 -20.58 17.57
CA GLU A 401 -28.53 -20.22 16.83
C GLU A 401 -27.39 -19.80 17.76
N VAL A 402 -27.71 -19.09 18.84
CA VAL A 402 -26.76 -18.63 19.84
C VAL A 402 -26.15 -19.81 20.59
N GLU A 403 -27.00 -20.76 21.01
CA GLU A 403 -26.59 -21.98 21.71
C GLU A 403 -25.77 -22.91 20.81
N ALA A 404 -26.15 -23.03 19.53
CA ALA A 404 -25.37 -23.79 18.55
C ALA A 404 -24.00 -23.12 18.28
N GLY A 405 -23.95 -21.80 18.18
CA GLY A 405 -22.71 -21.06 18.02
C GLY A 405 -21.78 -21.20 19.23
N ALA A 406 -22.31 -21.09 20.42
CA ALA A 406 -21.55 -21.31 21.67
C ALA A 406 -21.04 -22.76 21.78
N TYR A 407 -21.87 -23.75 21.40
CA TYR A 407 -21.44 -25.14 21.33
C TYR A 407 -20.27 -25.35 20.38
N LEU A 408 -20.38 -24.84 19.14
CA LEU A 408 -19.31 -24.97 18.14
C LEU A 408 -18.02 -24.30 18.61
N ALA A 409 -18.14 -23.10 19.18
CA ALA A 409 -16.99 -22.36 19.71
C ALA A 409 -16.27 -23.13 20.82
N ASN A 410 -17.01 -23.66 21.78
CA ASN A 410 -16.43 -24.43 22.87
C ASN A 410 -15.83 -25.75 22.38
N ALA A 411 -16.57 -26.50 21.54
CA ALA A 411 -16.13 -27.80 21.06
C ALA A 411 -14.86 -27.70 20.19
N ILE A 412 -14.74 -26.68 19.34
CA ILE A 412 -13.52 -26.52 18.53
C ILE A 412 -12.32 -26.09 19.39
N VAL A 413 -12.52 -25.23 20.40
CA VAL A 413 -11.45 -24.87 21.32
C VAL A 413 -10.97 -26.08 22.11
N GLU A 414 -11.88 -26.90 22.65
CA GLU A 414 -11.50 -28.15 23.30
C GLU A 414 -10.66 -29.04 22.36
N TYR A 415 -11.07 -29.17 21.09
CA TYR A 415 -10.33 -29.93 20.10
C TYR A 415 -8.94 -29.35 19.80
N MET A 416 -8.80 -28.02 19.73
CA MET A 416 -7.53 -27.33 19.49
C MET A 416 -6.53 -27.49 20.65
N TYR A 417 -7.05 -27.52 21.89
CA TYR A 417 -6.26 -27.60 23.13
C TYR A 417 -6.21 -29.04 23.71
N GLU A 418 -6.60 -30.06 22.94
CA GLU A 418 -6.29 -31.44 23.30
C GLU A 418 -4.78 -31.60 23.49
N ASP A 419 -4.37 -32.30 24.53
CA ASP A 419 -2.95 -32.60 24.78
C ASP A 419 -2.42 -33.60 23.74
N LYS A 420 -2.17 -33.08 22.56
CA LYS A 420 -1.69 -33.82 21.39
C LYS A 420 -0.59 -33.01 20.71
N TYR A 421 0.31 -33.73 20.07
CA TYR A 421 1.36 -33.15 19.25
C TYR A 421 0.96 -33.14 17.76
N VAL A 422 1.49 -32.19 17.05
CA VAL A 422 1.49 -32.14 15.57
C VAL A 422 2.84 -32.64 15.11
N GLU A 423 2.85 -33.80 14.48
CA GLU A 423 4.04 -34.38 13.88
C GLU A 423 4.31 -33.73 12.53
N THR A 424 5.54 -33.28 12.31
CA THR A 424 6.01 -32.74 11.03
C THR A 424 7.30 -33.44 10.63
N GLU A 425 7.72 -33.25 9.38
CA GLU A 425 9.01 -33.80 8.89
C GLU A 425 10.22 -33.24 9.65
N ILE A 426 10.09 -32.12 10.33
CA ILE A 426 11.19 -31.38 10.96
C ILE A 426 11.17 -31.52 12.48
N GLY A 427 10.04 -31.99 13.07
CA GLY A 427 9.87 -32.16 14.51
C GLY A 427 8.42 -32.17 14.93
N ARG A 428 8.18 -32.10 16.23
CA ARG A 428 6.83 -32.09 16.80
C ARG A 428 6.58 -30.86 17.68
N ILE A 429 5.36 -30.35 17.64
CA ILE A 429 4.88 -29.19 18.40
C ILE A 429 3.56 -29.54 19.06
N ARG A 430 3.29 -29.02 20.27
CA ARG A 430 1.97 -29.15 20.89
C ARG A 430 0.91 -28.41 20.08
N ARG A 431 -0.29 -28.99 19.95
CA ARG A 431 -1.41 -28.35 19.22
C ARG A 431 -1.72 -26.96 19.77
N GLU A 432 -1.76 -26.80 21.08
CA GLU A 432 -2.01 -25.53 21.75
C GLU A 432 -1.02 -24.43 21.32
N ASP A 433 0.21 -24.80 20.99
CA ASP A 433 1.23 -23.86 20.57
C ASP A 433 0.97 -23.25 19.20
N THR A 434 0.22 -23.89 18.35
CA THR A 434 -0.16 -23.38 17.03
C THR A 434 -1.32 -22.38 17.09
N VAL A 435 -2.08 -22.35 18.19
CA VAL A 435 -3.32 -21.59 18.31
C VAL A 435 -3.04 -20.12 18.55
N THR A 436 -3.57 -19.28 17.67
CA THR A 436 -3.60 -17.81 17.78
C THR A 436 -4.96 -17.28 17.40
N GLY A 437 -5.29 -16.04 17.74
CA GLY A 437 -6.56 -15.43 17.32
C GLY A 437 -6.77 -15.46 15.80
N ARG A 438 -5.70 -15.22 15.01
CA ARG A 438 -5.72 -15.33 13.54
C ARG A 438 -5.99 -16.76 13.08
N PHE A 439 -5.39 -17.75 13.76
CA PHE A 439 -5.58 -19.15 13.42
C PHE A 439 -7.04 -19.59 13.64
N ILE A 440 -7.63 -19.22 14.79
CA ILE A 440 -9.06 -19.45 15.06
C ILE A 440 -9.94 -18.85 13.96
N ALA A 441 -9.68 -17.58 13.58
CA ALA A 441 -10.40 -16.92 12.49
C ALA A 441 -10.29 -17.68 11.17
N GLN A 442 -9.11 -18.19 10.83
CA GLN A 442 -8.88 -18.97 9.61
C GLN A 442 -9.68 -20.28 9.59
N VAL A 443 -9.75 -20.98 10.74
CA VAL A 443 -10.54 -22.22 10.86
C VAL A 443 -12.03 -21.95 10.61
N PHE A 444 -12.60 -20.91 11.20
CA PHE A 444 -13.99 -20.53 10.96
C PHE A 444 -14.25 -20.06 9.53
N SER A 445 -13.32 -19.29 8.96
CA SER A 445 -13.42 -18.85 7.56
C SER A 445 -13.41 -20.04 6.59
N TYR A 446 -12.50 -20.98 6.79
CA TYR A 446 -12.45 -22.19 5.98
C TYR A 446 -13.73 -23.02 6.07
N ALA A 447 -14.25 -23.21 7.30
CA ALA A 447 -15.48 -23.96 7.52
C ALA A 447 -16.68 -23.28 6.82
N ARG A 448 -16.76 -21.94 6.86
CA ARG A 448 -17.75 -21.15 6.13
C ARG A 448 -17.64 -21.35 4.63
N ASP A 449 -16.43 -21.26 4.08
CA ASP A 449 -16.18 -21.38 2.64
C ASP A 449 -16.51 -22.79 2.14
N LYS A 450 -16.21 -23.82 2.96
CA LYS A 450 -16.62 -25.22 2.69
C LYS A 450 -18.11 -25.43 2.77
N ALA A 451 -18.80 -24.84 3.74
CA ALA A 451 -20.25 -24.89 3.80
C ALA A 451 -20.89 -24.23 2.56
N LEU A 452 -20.32 -23.13 2.07
CA LEU A 452 -20.75 -22.45 0.84
C LEU A 452 -20.51 -23.34 -0.39
N GLU A 453 -19.37 -24.00 -0.48
CA GLU A 453 -19.09 -25.00 -1.53
C GLU A 453 -20.13 -26.11 -1.55
N GLU A 454 -20.46 -26.68 -0.38
CA GLU A 454 -21.47 -27.73 -0.23
C GLU A 454 -22.87 -27.23 -0.66
N ARG A 455 -23.26 -26.01 -0.28
CA ARG A 455 -24.51 -25.38 -0.76
C ARG A 455 -24.52 -25.25 -2.28
N THR A 456 -23.42 -24.85 -2.87
CA THR A 456 -23.27 -24.70 -4.31
C THR A 456 -23.41 -26.04 -5.00
N LEU A 457 -22.73 -27.09 -4.55
CA LEU A 457 -22.83 -28.44 -5.10
C LEU A 457 -24.27 -28.97 -5.06
N LEU A 458 -24.98 -28.79 -3.94
CA LEU A 458 -26.36 -29.21 -3.83
C LEU A 458 -27.32 -28.39 -4.71
N THR A 459 -27.05 -27.11 -4.90
CA THR A 459 -27.81 -26.24 -5.80
C THR A 459 -27.68 -26.69 -7.25
N LEU A 460 -26.49 -27.10 -7.64
CA LEU A 460 -26.18 -27.64 -8.96
C LEU A 460 -26.95 -28.93 -9.24
N LYS A 461 -26.86 -29.88 -8.31
CA LYS A 461 -27.55 -31.16 -8.45
C LYS A 461 -29.05 -31.00 -8.60
N ARG A 462 -29.65 -29.96 -8.02
CA ARG A 462 -31.10 -29.67 -8.13
C ARG A 462 -31.47 -28.90 -9.41
N GLY A 463 -30.53 -28.71 -10.35
CA GLY A 463 -30.80 -28.08 -11.65
C GLY A 463 -31.12 -26.59 -11.58
N LYS A 464 -30.75 -25.91 -10.50
CA LYS A 464 -30.97 -24.46 -10.35
C LYS A 464 -29.89 -23.57 -11.02
N ILE A 465 -28.82 -24.17 -11.49
CA ILE A 465 -27.71 -23.48 -12.21
C ILE A 465 -27.49 -24.22 -13.53
N ASN A 466 -27.21 -23.47 -14.59
CA ASN A 466 -27.00 -24.02 -15.92
C ASN A 466 -25.73 -24.88 -15.97
N ASP A 467 -25.86 -26.16 -16.32
CA ASP A 467 -24.76 -27.14 -16.43
C ASP A 467 -23.60 -26.68 -17.32
N ASP A 468 -23.90 -25.89 -18.36
CA ASP A 468 -22.88 -25.41 -19.31
C ASP A 468 -21.88 -24.41 -18.67
N ALA A 469 -22.33 -23.60 -17.71
CA ALA A 469 -21.46 -22.67 -17.01
C ALA A 469 -20.46 -23.39 -16.11
N LEU A 470 -20.82 -24.56 -15.60
CA LEU A 470 -19.93 -25.37 -14.74
C LEU A 470 -18.96 -26.22 -15.53
N ARG A 471 -19.40 -26.78 -16.64
CA ARG A 471 -18.51 -27.51 -17.55
C ARG A 471 -17.43 -26.62 -18.12
N ALA A 472 -17.70 -25.31 -18.28
CA ALA A 472 -16.74 -24.31 -18.69
C ALA A 472 -15.73 -23.93 -17.59
N MET A 473 -16.08 -24.14 -16.32
CA MET A 473 -15.19 -23.86 -15.19
C MET A 473 -14.28 -25.05 -14.83
N TRP A 474 -14.62 -26.28 -15.24
CA TRP A 474 -13.85 -27.48 -14.98
C TRP A 474 -13.21 -27.98 -16.28
N ASP A 475 -11.93 -27.73 -16.36
CA ASP A 475 -11.09 -28.20 -17.46
C ASP A 475 -11.10 -29.75 -17.52
N THR A 476 -11.20 -30.30 -18.70
CA THR A 476 -11.47 -31.72 -18.99
C THR A 476 -10.44 -32.72 -18.46
N GLU A 477 -9.35 -32.28 -17.85
CA GLU A 477 -8.30 -33.16 -17.30
C GLU A 477 -8.59 -33.73 -15.89
N ARG A 478 -9.71 -33.33 -15.23
CA ARG A 478 -10.01 -33.68 -13.84
C ARG A 478 -11.20 -34.65 -13.64
N MET A 479 -11.26 -35.69 -14.42
CA MET A 479 -12.35 -36.68 -14.30
C MET A 479 -12.48 -37.28 -12.89
N ALA A 480 -11.38 -37.48 -12.18
CA ALA A 480 -11.41 -38.00 -10.80
C ALA A 480 -12.06 -37.02 -9.82
N GLU A 481 -11.82 -35.71 -9.98
CA GLU A 481 -12.45 -34.66 -9.15
C GLU A 481 -13.97 -34.54 -9.43
N ILE A 482 -14.39 -34.76 -10.67
CA ILE A 482 -15.82 -34.77 -11.07
C ILE A 482 -16.54 -35.92 -10.39
N LEU A 483 -15.97 -37.14 -10.42
CA LEU A 483 -16.54 -38.32 -9.77
C LEU A 483 -16.63 -38.17 -8.26
N ASP A 484 -15.62 -37.53 -7.64
CA ASP A 484 -15.64 -37.23 -6.19
C ASP A 484 -16.69 -36.18 -5.85
N ALA A 485 -16.85 -35.16 -6.70
CA ALA A 485 -17.89 -34.15 -6.56
C ALA A 485 -19.29 -34.73 -6.70
N GLU A 486 -19.55 -35.67 -7.64
CA GLU A 486 -20.82 -36.37 -7.78
C GLU A 486 -21.15 -37.22 -6.57
N ARG A 487 -20.16 -37.96 -6.04
CA ARG A 487 -20.32 -38.75 -4.81
C ARG A 487 -20.65 -37.85 -3.62
N LYS A 488 -19.94 -36.76 -3.48
CA LYS A 488 -20.19 -35.77 -2.42
C LYS A 488 -21.57 -35.13 -2.56
N MET A 489 -22.01 -34.83 -3.78
CA MET A 489 -23.38 -34.33 -4.03
C MET A 489 -24.45 -35.34 -3.61
N ASP A 490 -24.23 -36.64 -3.82
CA ASP A 490 -25.18 -37.69 -3.39
C ASP A 490 -25.25 -37.81 -1.86
N GLU A 491 -24.13 -37.70 -1.19
CA GLU A 491 -24.06 -37.68 0.27
C GLU A 491 -24.78 -36.46 0.85
N LEU A 492 -24.51 -35.28 0.31
CA LEU A 492 -25.17 -34.04 0.72
C LEU A 492 -26.70 -34.08 0.50
N GLN A 493 -27.16 -34.65 -0.62
CA GLN A 493 -28.59 -34.79 -0.89
C GLN A 493 -29.29 -35.74 0.10
N LYS A 494 -28.60 -36.76 0.57
CA LYS A 494 -29.11 -37.65 1.63
C LYS A 494 -29.16 -36.98 2.99
N ARG A 495 -28.17 -36.12 3.29
CA ARG A 495 -28.02 -35.43 4.57
C ARG A 495 -28.97 -34.24 4.72
N TYR A 496 -29.14 -33.43 3.66
CA TYR A 496 -29.88 -32.18 3.71
C TYR A 496 -31.13 -32.19 2.82
N LYS A 497 -32.30 -31.94 3.42
CA LYS A 497 -33.57 -31.78 2.70
C LYS A 497 -33.63 -30.44 1.95
N HIS A 498 -33.10 -29.38 2.54
CA HIS A 498 -33.09 -28.05 1.98
C HIS A 498 -31.66 -27.50 1.92
N ILE A 499 -31.34 -26.77 0.83
CA ILE A 499 -30.01 -26.14 0.64
C ILE A 499 -29.69 -25.16 1.78
N GLU A 500 -30.73 -24.51 2.28
CA GLU A 500 -30.62 -23.52 3.37
C GLU A 500 -30.29 -24.16 4.72
N ASP A 501 -30.37 -25.46 4.86
CA ASP A 501 -30.03 -26.19 6.09
C ASP A 501 -28.50 -26.35 6.24
N ILE A 502 -27.75 -26.27 5.13
CA ILE A 502 -26.28 -26.39 5.13
C ILE A 502 -25.64 -25.15 5.76
N GLY A 503 -24.83 -25.39 6.73
CA GLY A 503 -24.02 -24.35 7.42
C GLY A 503 -22.79 -24.95 8.06
N VAL A 504 -22.08 -24.15 8.82
CA VAL A 504 -20.89 -24.57 9.55
C VAL A 504 -21.29 -25.56 10.65
N ASN A 505 -20.60 -26.69 10.69
CA ASN A 505 -20.73 -27.73 11.70
C ASN A 505 -19.34 -28.12 12.26
N MET A 506 -19.33 -29.01 13.25
CA MET A 506 -18.09 -29.42 13.92
C MET A 506 -17.13 -30.17 13.00
N GLU A 507 -17.63 -30.92 12.04
CA GLU A 507 -16.82 -31.65 11.05
C GLU A 507 -16.01 -30.70 10.17
N LEU A 508 -16.64 -29.65 9.65
CA LEU A 508 -15.98 -28.63 8.85
C LEU A 508 -14.96 -27.82 9.65
N LEU A 509 -15.23 -27.53 10.92
CA LEU A 509 -14.28 -26.85 11.81
C LEU A 509 -13.05 -27.72 12.08
N LYS A 510 -13.22 -29.00 12.38
CA LYS A 510 -12.11 -29.95 12.56
C LYS A 510 -11.27 -30.07 11.30
N SER A 511 -11.93 -30.24 10.14
CA SER A 511 -11.25 -30.30 8.85
C SER A 511 -10.43 -29.03 8.57
N GLY A 512 -10.95 -27.86 8.93
CA GLY A 512 -10.21 -26.60 8.81
C GLY A 512 -8.99 -26.55 9.74
N PHE A 513 -9.14 -26.99 10.98
CA PHE A 513 -8.02 -27.07 11.91
C PHE A 513 -6.95 -28.04 11.39
N ASP A 514 -7.33 -29.26 11.04
CA ASP A 514 -6.39 -30.31 10.60
C ASP A 514 -5.65 -29.90 9.30
N LYS A 515 -6.32 -29.17 8.41
CA LYS A 515 -5.70 -28.63 7.19
C LYS A 515 -4.59 -27.62 7.48
N PHE A 516 -4.78 -26.74 8.45
CA PHE A 516 -3.87 -25.63 8.67
C PHE A 516 -2.84 -25.89 9.78
N VAL A 517 -3.13 -26.79 10.73
CA VAL A 517 -2.28 -27.01 11.88
C VAL A 517 -0.89 -27.52 11.50
N GLN A 518 -0.80 -28.42 10.55
CA GLN A 518 0.46 -28.99 10.10
C GLN A 518 1.38 -27.94 9.48
N ARG A 519 0.84 -27.18 8.52
CA ARG A 519 1.57 -26.06 7.91
C ARG A 519 2.02 -25.03 8.94
N ARG A 520 1.15 -24.74 9.93
CA ARG A 520 1.46 -23.78 10.98
C ARG A 520 2.58 -24.29 11.90
N ALA A 521 2.56 -25.58 12.22
CA ALA A 521 3.64 -26.21 13.00
C ALA A 521 4.99 -26.13 12.28
N GLU A 522 5.01 -26.44 10.99
CA GLU A 522 6.22 -26.31 10.14
C GLU A 522 6.75 -24.88 10.11
N GLU A 523 5.89 -23.88 9.88
CA GLU A 523 6.25 -22.46 9.89
C GLU A 523 6.88 -22.03 11.24
N MET A 524 6.37 -22.56 12.36
CA MET A 524 6.87 -22.26 13.69
C MET A 524 8.24 -22.88 13.93
N ILE A 525 8.45 -24.14 13.55
CA ILE A 525 9.74 -24.82 13.70
C ILE A 525 10.81 -24.11 12.86
N VAL A 526 10.51 -23.79 11.61
CA VAL A 526 11.44 -23.07 10.70
C VAL A 526 11.78 -21.68 11.26
N SER A 527 10.85 -21.03 11.95
CA SER A 527 11.08 -19.72 12.59
C SER A 527 11.87 -19.79 13.91
N GLY A 528 12.33 -20.96 14.32
CA GLY A 528 13.15 -21.16 15.52
C GLY A 528 12.34 -21.35 16.81
N TYR A 529 11.09 -21.78 16.69
CA TYR A 529 10.32 -22.20 17.87
C TYR A 529 10.92 -23.48 18.46
N GLU A 530 11.08 -23.55 19.79
CA GLU A 530 11.64 -24.72 20.47
C GLU A 530 10.77 -25.94 20.21
N VAL A 531 11.36 -26.96 19.60
CA VAL A 531 10.75 -28.28 19.37
C VAL A 531 10.78 -29.03 20.66
N THR A 532 9.66 -29.62 21.06
CA THR A 532 9.66 -30.52 22.22
C THR A 532 10.52 -31.74 21.86
N PRO A 533 11.58 -32.08 22.66
CA PRO A 533 12.39 -33.25 22.38
C PRO A 533 11.51 -34.51 22.34
N GLU A 534 11.82 -35.47 21.48
CA GLU A 534 11.26 -36.81 21.62
C GLU A 534 11.62 -37.30 23.01
N GLU A 535 10.63 -37.66 23.81
CA GLU A 535 10.91 -38.48 25.00
C GLU A 535 11.53 -39.78 24.49
N ASP A 536 12.81 -39.93 24.77
CA ASP A 536 13.52 -41.15 24.57
C ASP A 536 12.72 -42.25 25.28
N THR A 537 11.93 -43.02 24.54
CA THR A 537 11.31 -44.23 25.04
C THR A 537 12.47 -45.18 25.30
N GLY A 538 13.05 -45.01 26.49
CA GLY A 538 14.14 -45.82 26.98
C GLY A 538 13.79 -47.29 26.90
N MET A 539 14.27 -47.92 25.88
CA MET A 539 14.55 -49.35 25.93
C MET A 539 15.91 -49.51 26.59
N HIS A 540 15.88 -49.67 27.92
CA HIS A 540 16.99 -50.27 28.63
C HIS A 540 17.20 -51.69 28.08
N TYR A 541 18.36 -51.93 27.49
CA TYR A 541 19.01 -53.21 27.45
C TYR A 541 20.16 -53.26 28.46
#